data_61bf2538ffbde97406cb38bf71dc0875
#
_entry.id   61bf2538ffbde97406cb38bf71dc0875
#
_cell.length_a   1.000
_cell.length_b   1.000
_cell.length_c   1.000
_cell.angle_alpha   90.00
_cell.angle_beta   90.00
_cell.angle_gamma   90.00
#
_symmetry.space_group_name_H-M   'P 1'
#
loop_
_entity.id
_entity.type
_entity.pdbx_description
1 polymer ?
#
loop_
_entity_poly.entity_id
_entity_poly.type
_entity_poly.pdbx_seq_one_letter_code
_entity_poly.pdbx_strand_id
1 'polypeptide(L)'
;FIWTNKDGHGLGVIMNYVAKDGSIWLTATSQRARIKALKRDPRASVVISSMGTDMGPGKQITYKGRVVLHDDQATKDWFYPAMADIISPYPAPTPEAAMEHLDTPLRLILELIPEKTIAFDGDAISKASYDGTVPGSA
;
A
#
# COMPACT_ATOMS: atom_id res chain seq x y z
N PHE A 1 -4.28 1.20 0.92
CA PHE A 1 -4.56 -0.17 0.43
C PHE A 1 -6.05 -0.40 0.30
N ILE A 2 -6.49 -0.85 -0.86
CA ILE A 2 -7.92 -0.98 -1.22
C ILE A 2 -8.20 -2.41 -1.66
N TRP A 3 -9.26 -3.01 -1.11
CA TRP A 3 -9.76 -4.34 -1.46
C TRP A 3 -11.28 -4.33 -1.64
N THR A 4 -11.84 -5.40 -2.19
CA THR A 4 -13.29 -5.53 -2.37
C THR A 4 -13.87 -6.48 -1.31
N ASN A 5 -14.91 -6.03 -0.61
CA ASN A 5 -15.62 -6.87 0.35
C ASN A 5 -16.59 -7.85 -0.35
N LYS A 6 -17.25 -8.70 0.45
CA LYS A 6 -18.19 -9.70 -0.08
C LYS A 6 -19.41 -9.09 -0.78
N ASP A 7 -19.75 -7.84 -0.48
CA ASP A 7 -20.89 -7.13 -1.06
C ASP A 7 -20.50 -6.30 -2.29
N GLY A 8 -19.25 -6.41 -2.75
CA GLY A 8 -18.74 -5.70 -3.92
C GLY A 8 -18.27 -4.28 -3.67
N HIS A 9 -18.26 -3.81 -2.41
CA HIS A 9 -17.74 -2.48 -2.08
C HIS A 9 -16.23 -2.48 -1.95
N GLY A 10 -15.59 -1.44 -2.50
CA GLY A 10 -14.19 -1.13 -2.24
C GLY A 10 -14.02 -0.56 -0.85
N LEU A 11 -13.14 -1.16 -0.06
CA LEU A 11 -12.75 -0.68 1.27
C LEU A 11 -11.28 -0.32 1.26
N GLY A 12 -10.92 0.75 1.99
CA GLY A 12 -9.54 1.23 2.06
C GLY A 12 -9.05 1.43 3.48
N VAL A 13 -7.75 1.29 3.68
CA VAL A 13 -7.05 1.58 4.93
C VAL A 13 -5.68 2.16 4.62
N ILE A 14 -5.23 3.12 5.43
CA ILE A 14 -3.86 3.63 5.35
C ILE A 14 -2.94 2.61 6.01
N MET A 15 -1.88 2.24 5.30
CA MET A 15 -0.90 1.24 5.75
C MET A 15 0.51 1.67 5.38
N ASN A 16 1.49 1.26 6.19
CA ASN A 16 2.90 1.28 5.78
C ASN A 16 3.17 0.20 4.74
N TYR A 17 4.13 0.43 3.87
CA TYR A 17 4.51 -0.49 2.81
C TYR A 17 6.01 -0.52 2.56
N VAL A 18 6.48 -1.57 1.93
CA VAL A 18 7.83 -1.69 1.35
C VAL A 18 7.68 -1.86 -0.16
N ALA A 19 8.44 -1.10 -0.94
CA ALA A 19 8.56 -1.32 -2.39
C ALA A 19 9.79 -2.16 -2.67
N LYS A 20 9.63 -3.29 -3.34
CA LYS A 20 10.74 -4.20 -3.67
C LYS A 20 10.41 -5.03 -4.90
N ASP A 21 11.37 -5.12 -5.82
CA ASP A 21 11.31 -5.97 -7.02
C ASP A 21 10.04 -5.75 -7.86
N GLY A 22 9.60 -4.49 -7.97
CA GLY A 22 8.42 -4.11 -8.74
C GLY A 22 7.08 -4.40 -8.08
N SER A 23 7.06 -4.92 -6.86
CA SER A 23 5.86 -5.18 -6.06
C SER A 23 5.76 -4.23 -4.87
N ILE A 24 4.54 -4.09 -4.34
CA ILE A 24 4.26 -3.36 -3.10
C ILE A 24 3.94 -4.39 -2.01
N TRP A 25 4.69 -4.32 -0.93
CA TRP A 25 4.63 -5.29 0.16
C TRP A 25 4.06 -4.66 1.42
N LEU A 26 3.07 -5.33 2.03
CA LEU A 26 2.35 -4.88 3.21
C LEU A 26 2.22 -6.04 4.19
N THR A 27 1.67 -5.79 5.36
CA THR A 27 1.43 -6.85 6.34
C THR A 27 0.11 -6.68 7.09
N ALA A 28 -0.48 -7.79 7.45
CA ALA A 28 -1.67 -7.84 8.31
C ALA A 28 -1.73 -9.18 9.05
N THR A 29 -2.42 -9.23 10.17
CA THR A 29 -2.73 -10.51 10.81
C THR A 29 -3.86 -11.22 10.07
N SER A 30 -3.82 -12.54 10.04
CA SER A 30 -4.77 -13.41 9.33
C SER A 30 -6.24 -13.21 9.76
N GLN A 31 -6.46 -12.64 10.93
CA GLN A 31 -7.80 -12.36 11.47
C GLN A 31 -8.48 -11.15 10.83
N ARG A 32 -7.74 -10.28 10.14
CA ARG A 32 -8.29 -9.07 9.53
C ARG A 32 -9.28 -9.41 8.41
N ALA A 33 -10.39 -8.65 8.35
CA ALA A 33 -11.43 -8.85 7.33
C ALA A 33 -10.88 -8.80 5.89
N ARG A 34 -9.87 -7.94 5.65
CA ARG A 34 -9.22 -7.83 4.33
C ARG A 34 -8.51 -9.11 3.91
N ILE A 35 -7.97 -9.89 4.85
CA ILE A 35 -7.33 -11.18 4.52
C ILE A 35 -8.37 -12.18 4.03
N LYS A 36 -9.53 -12.26 4.69
CA LYS A 36 -10.65 -13.11 4.23
C LYS A 36 -11.16 -12.66 2.86
N ALA A 37 -11.22 -11.36 2.64
CA ALA A 37 -11.62 -10.79 1.35
C ALA A 37 -10.62 -11.15 0.24
N LEU A 38 -9.31 -11.00 0.48
CA LEU A 38 -8.26 -11.30 -0.49
C LEU A 38 -8.15 -12.80 -0.82
N LYS A 39 -8.48 -13.68 0.12
CA LYS A 39 -8.59 -15.13 -0.16
C LYS A 39 -9.74 -15.45 -1.11
N ARG A 40 -10.81 -14.67 -1.07
CA ARG A 40 -11.96 -14.80 -1.98
C ARG A 40 -11.68 -14.19 -3.34
N ASP A 41 -11.13 -12.98 -3.34
CA ASP A 41 -10.82 -12.18 -4.51
C ASP A 41 -9.49 -11.47 -4.30
N PRO A 42 -8.41 -11.92 -4.95
CA PRO A 42 -7.08 -11.38 -4.73
C PRO A 42 -6.86 -10.00 -5.36
N ARG A 43 -7.81 -9.46 -6.10
CA ARG A 43 -7.70 -8.14 -6.73
C ARG A 43 -7.66 -7.05 -5.67
N ALA A 44 -6.69 -6.16 -5.79
CA ALA A 44 -6.50 -5.05 -4.88
C ALA A 44 -5.81 -3.88 -5.58
N SER A 45 -5.80 -2.74 -4.90
CA SER A 45 -5.07 -1.57 -5.36
C SER A 45 -4.34 -0.91 -4.18
N VAL A 46 -3.23 -0.27 -4.50
CA VAL A 46 -2.52 0.62 -3.57
C VAL A 46 -2.43 1.99 -4.20
N VAL A 47 -2.81 3.02 -3.45
CA VAL A 47 -2.64 4.42 -3.83
C VAL A 47 -1.56 5.01 -2.95
N ILE A 48 -0.49 5.52 -3.56
CA ILE A 48 0.62 6.17 -2.87
C ILE A 48 0.58 7.65 -3.21
N SER A 49 0.47 8.48 -2.17
CA SER A 49 0.47 9.93 -2.28
C SER A 49 1.88 10.48 -2.13
N SER A 50 2.17 11.59 -2.81
CA SER A 50 3.38 12.37 -2.62
C SER A 50 3.35 13.29 -1.38
N MET A 51 2.24 13.28 -0.64
CA MET A 51 2.10 14.10 0.57
C MET A 51 3.21 13.77 1.58
N GLY A 52 3.85 14.79 2.14
CA GLY A 52 4.98 14.62 3.06
C GLY A 52 6.33 14.37 2.40
N THR A 53 6.39 14.42 1.07
CA THR A 53 7.65 14.35 0.30
C THR A 53 8.01 15.71 -0.31
N ASP A 54 9.20 15.83 -0.87
CA ASP A 54 9.68 17.01 -1.58
C ASP A 54 8.99 17.22 -2.95
N MET A 55 8.19 16.24 -3.41
CA MET A 55 7.44 16.34 -4.67
C MET A 55 6.13 17.16 -4.54
N GLY A 56 5.78 17.61 -3.34
CA GLY A 56 4.52 18.31 -3.05
C GLY A 56 3.34 17.36 -2.88
N PRO A 57 2.18 17.85 -2.40
CA PRO A 57 1.06 17.01 -1.96
C PRO A 57 0.13 16.54 -3.09
N GLY A 58 0.23 17.11 -4.28
CA GLY A 58 -0.78 16.95 -5.34
C GLY A 58 -0.61 15.74 -6.24
N LYS A 59 0.43 14.92 -6.04
CA LYS A 59 0.70 13.78 -6.92
C LYS A 59 0.34 12.46 -6.25
N GLN A 60 -0.05 11.49 -7.08
CA GLN A 60 -0.27 10.13 -6.61
C GLN A 60 -0.02 9.11 -7.71
N ILE A 61 0.25 7.89 -7.28
CA ILE A 61 0.33 6.73 -8.15
C ILE A 61 -0.57 5.63 -7.61
N THR A 62 -1.33 4.99 -8.48
CA THR A 62 -2.18 3.84 -8.14
C THR A 62 -1.62 2.60 -8.83
N TYR A 63 -1.34 1.58 -8.05
CA TYR A 63 -1.03 0.24 -8.53
C TYR A 63 -2.27 -0.64 -8.40
N LYS A 64 -2.78 -1.14 -9.51
CA LYS A 64 -3.84 -2.16 -9.55
C LYS A 64 -3.20 -3.51 -9.82
N GLY A 65 -3.60 -4.52 -9.09
CA GLY A 65 -3.03 -5.85 -9.30
C GLY A 65 -3.68 -6.92 -8.45
N ARG A 66 -2.90 -7.95 -8.14
CA ARG A 66 -3.30 -9.11 -7.35
C ARG A 66 -2.40 -9.26 -6.16
N VAL A 67 -2.98 -9.68 -5.05
CA VAL A 67 -2.25 -9.94 -3.81
C VAL A 67 -1.94 -11.43 -3.71
N VAL A 68 -0.67 -11.72 -3.43
CA VAL A 68 -0.18 -13.03 -2.98
C VAL A 68 0.09 -12.94 -1.49
N LEU A 69 -0.38 -13.92 -0.73
CA LEU A 69 -0.13 -14.01 0.71
C LEU A 69 1.06 -14.91 0.97
N HIS A 70 2.01 -14.43 1.77
CA HIS A 70 3.22 -15.14 2.16
C HIS A 70 3.27 -15.34 3.67
N ASP A 71 3.71 -16.50 4.11
CA ASP A 71 4.03 -16.83 5.51
C ASP A 71 5.35 -17.63 5.65
N ASP A 72 6.08 -17.78 4.54
CA ASP A 72 7.34 -18.49 4.49
C ASP A 72 8.48 -17.70 5.14
N GLN A 73 9.45 -18.43 5.69
CA GLN A 73 10.57 -17.84 6.42
C GLN A 73 11.44 -16.95 5.53
N ALA A 74 11.70 -17.34 4.29
CA ALA A 74 12.53 -16.56 3.37
C ALA A 74 11.97 -15.16 3.12
N THR A 75 10.64 -15.04 2.99
CA THR A 75 9.98 -13.73 2.85
C THR A 75 10.05 -12.93 4.15
N LYS A 76 9.84 -13.56 5.31
CA LYS A 76 9.94 -12.90 6.61
C LYS A 76 11.35 -12.36 6.88
N ASP A 77 12.37 -13.09 6.50
CA ASP A 77 13.78 -12.73 6.78
C ASP A 77 14.20 -11.39 6.17
N TRP A 78 13.66 -11.04 5.01
CA TRP A 78 13.94 -9.73 4.41
C TRP A 78 12.86 -8.68 4.72
N PHE A 79 11.60 -9.08 4.78
CA PHE A 79 10.49 -8.13 4.92
C PHE A 79 10.41 -7.52 6.33
N TYR A 80 10.55 -8.33 7.37
CA TYR A 80 10.43 -7.83 8.73
C TYR A 80 11.46 -6.76 9.08
N PRO A 81 12.77 -6.93 8.79
CA PRO A 81 13.74 -5.86 8.99
C PRO A 81 13.40 -4.59 8.19
N ALA A 82 13.03 -4.73 6.92
CA ALA A 82 12.67 -3.59 6.08
C ALA A 82 11.43 -2.84 6.61
N MET A 83 10.41 -3.55 7.05
CA MET A 83 9.21 -2.93 7.64
C MET A 83 9.50 -2.35 9.02
N ALA A 84 10.34 -2.99 9.82
CA ALA A 84 10.75 -2.46 11.13
C ALA A 84 11.42 -1.10 11.02
N ASP A 85 12.28 -0.90 10.02
CA ASP A 85 12.91 0.40 9.75
C ASP A 85 11.86 1.48 9.39
N ILE A 86 10.80 1.12 8.68
CA ILE A 86 9.73 2.05 8.29
C ILE A 86 8.86 2.45 9.48
N ILE A 87 8.51 1.52 10.37
CA ILE A 87 7.62 1.76 11.49
C ILE A 87 8.33 2.19 12.78
N SER A 88 9.64 2.35 12.75
CA SER A 88 10.45 2.88 13.85
C SER A 88 10.98 4.29 13.47
N PRO A 89 11.02 5.26 14.40
CA PRO A 89 10.63 5.20 15.81
C PRO A 89 9.11 5.35 16.08
N TYR A 90 8.27 5.38 15.07
CA TYR A 90 6.82 5.52 15.24
C TYR A 90 6.06 4.67 14.21
N PRO A 91 5.07 3.87 14.61
CA PRO A 91 4.54 3.72 15.99
C PRO A 91 5.41 2.87 16.92
N ALA A 92 6.35 2.06 16.41
CA ALA A 92 7.23 1.26 17.24
C ALA A 92 8.39 2.13 17.77
N PRO A 93 8.67 2.12 19.09
CA PRO A 93 9.70 3.00 19.67
C PRO A 93 11.12 2.63 19.23
N THR A 94 11.39 1.37 18.93
CA THR A 94 12.68 0.87 18.47
C THR A 94 12.51 -0.16 17.36
N PRO A 95 13.54 -0.43 16.54
CA PRO A 95 13.50 -1.50 15.55
C PRO A 95 13.26 -2.88 16.17
N GLU A 96 13.81 -3.15 17.36
CA GLU A 96 13.59 -4.43 18.08
C GLU A 96 12.13 -4.61 18.47
N ALA A 97 11.49 -3.56 19.03
CA ALA A 97 10.07 -3.57 19.34
C ALA A 97 9.20 -3.74 18.08
N ALA A 98 9.63 -3.16 16.96
CA ALA A 98 8.98 -3.35 15.67
C ALA A 98 9.07 -4.82 15.21
N MET A 99 10.24 -5.45 15.33
CA MET A 99 10.43 -6.86 15.00
C MET A 99 9.55 -7.78 15.84
N GLU A 100 9.50 -7.58 17.16
CA GLU A 100 8.62 -8.34 18.07
C GLU A 100 7.15 -8.18 17.70
N HIS A 101 6.73 -6.98 17.31
CA HIS A 101 5.36 -6.72 16.85
C HIS A 101 5.04 -7.44 15.55
N LEU A 102 6.00 -7.53 14.64
CA LEU A 102 5.83 -8.17 13.33
C LEU A 102 5.90 -9.71 13.41
N ASP A 103 6.82 -10.26 14.19
CA ASP A 103 7.07 -11.70 14.25
C ASP A 103 6.06 -12.40 15.18
N THR A 104 4.84 -12.53 14.69
CA THR A 104 3.75 -13.22 15.40
C THR A 104 3.17 -14.34 14.55
N PRO A 105 2.62 -15.42 15.17
CA PRO A 105 2.11 -16.58 14.43
C PRO A 105 0.99 -16.28 13.43
N LEU A 106 0.23 -15.21 13.66
CA LEU A 106 -0.89 -14.83 12.80
C LEU A 106 -0.50 -13.84 11.70
N ARG A 107 0.77 -13.42 11.64
CA ARG A 107 1.24 -12.43 10.68
C ARG A 107 1.32 -13.02 9.29
N LEU A 108 0.76 -12.28 8.32
CA LEU A 108 0.91 -12.55 6.90
C LEU A 108 1.56 -11.36 6.21
N ILE A 109 2.33 -11.65 5.18
CA ILE A 109 2.91 -10.65 4.30
C ILE A 109 2.12 -10.66 3.00
N LEU A 110 1.71 -9.47 2.56
CA LEU A 110 0.91 -9.27 1.37
C LEU A 110 1.81 -8.69 0.28
N GLU A 111 1.93 -9.37 -0.83
CA GLU A 111 2.59 -8.87 -2.03
C GLU A 111 1.53 -8.45 -3.04
N LEU A 112 1.38 -7.14 -3.28
CA LEU A 112 0.62 -6.65 -4.42
C LEU A 112 1.54 -6.67 -5.65
N ILE A 113 1.22 -7.53 -6.61
CA ILE A 113 1.88 -7.60 -7.91
C ILE A 113 1.12 -6.70 -8.87
N PRO A 114 1.70 -5.56 -9.31
CA PRO A 114 1.01 -4.62 -10.18
C PRO A 114 0.75 -5.21 -11.57
N GLU A 115 -0.47 -5.07 -12.04
CA GLU A 115 -0.87 -5.37 -13.43
C GLU A 115 -1.06 -4.07 -14.23
N LYS A 116 -1.38 -2.97 -13.55
CA LYS A 116 -1.56 -1.64 -14.15
C LYS A 116 -1.15 -0.55 -13.17
N THR A 117 -0.47 0.45 -13.70
CA THR A 117 -0.07 1.66 -12.98
C THR A 117 -0.80 2.87 -13.55
N ILE A 118 -1.36 3.71 -12.68
CA ILE A 118 -2.06 4.94 -13.03
C ILE A 118 -1.42 6.08 -12.23
N ALA A 119 -0.82 7.05 -12.93
CA ALA A 119 -0.28 8.25 -12.31
C ALA A 119 -1.29 9.40 -12.40
N PHE A 120 -1.30 10.26 -11.40
CA PHE A 120 -2.12 11.46 -11.33
C PHE A 120 -1.29 12.63 -10.81
N ASP A 121 -1.34 13.76 -11.50
CA ASP A 121 -0.72 15.02 -11.09
C ASP A 121 -1.80 16.08 -10.93
N GLY A 122 -2.32 16.22 -9.72
CA GLY A 122 -3.37 17.17 -9.39
C GLY A 122 -2.88 18.62 -9.46
N ASP A 123 -1.60 18.87 -9.20
CA ASP A 123 -1.04 20.22 -9.28
C ASP A 123 -1.01 20.71 -10.75
N ALA A 124 -0.57 19.83 -11.67
CA ALA A 124 -0.57 20.15 -13.10
C ALA A 124 -1.99 20.34 -13.64
N ILE A 125 -2.96 19.50 -13.23
CA ILE A 125 -4.37 19.63 -13.63
C ILE A 125 -4.97 20.93 -13.09
N SER A 126 -4.75 21.24 -11.83
CA SER A 126 -5.25 22.48 -11.22
C SER A 126 -4.71 23.71 -11.94
N LYS A 127 -3.39 23.74 -12.18
CA LYS A 127 -2.76 24.83 -12.93
C LYS A 127 -3.37 24.98 -14.32
N ALA A 128 -3.49 23.90 -15.08
CA ALA A 128 -4.08 23.93 -16.42
C ALA A 128 -5.56 24.38 -16.40
N SER A 129 -6.32 24.03 -15.36
CA SER A 129 -7.70 24.47 -15.18
C SER A 129 -7.80 25.99 -14.96
N TYR A 130 -6.95 26.55 -14.10
CA TYR A 130 -6.90 27.99 -13.87
C TYR A 130 -6.37 28.78 -15.07
N ASP A 131 -5.44 28.21 -15.82
CA ASP A 131 -4.89 28.80 -17.04
C ASP A 131 -5.83 28.62 -18.26
N GLY A 132 -6.96 27.90 -18.11
CA GLY A 132 -7.92 27.65 -19.17
C GLY A 132 -7.42 26.71 -20.26
N THR A 133 -6.39 25.89 -19.97
CA THR A 133 -5.74 24.99 -20.93
C THR A 133 -6.29 23.58 -20.93
N VAL A 134 -7.18 23.25 -19.99
CA VAL A 134 -7.85 21.92 -19.93
C VAL A 134 -9.10 21.96 -20.81
N PRO A 135 -9.22 21.06 -21.81
CA PRO A 135 -10.45 20.97 -22.60
C PRO A 135 -11.67 20.70 -21.73
N GLY A 136 -12.72 21.52 -21.88
CA GLY A 136 -13.95 21.38 -21.12
C GLY A 136 -13.96 22.00 -19.73
N SER A 137 -12.93 22.73 -19.35
CA SER A 137 -12.87 23.51 -18.08
C SER A 137 -13.57 24.89 -18.20
N ALA A 138 -14.32 25.10 -19.25
CA ALA A 138 -15.10 26.31 -19.44
C ALA A 138 -16.41 26.28 -18.66
#